data_db3e1107e0033447d272cc130431547d
#
_entry.id   db3e1107e0033447d272cc130431547d
#
_cell.length_a   1.000
_cell.length_b   1.000
_cell.length_c   1.000
_cell.angle_alpha   90.00
_cell.angle_beta   90.00
_cell.angle_gamma   90.00
#
_symmetry.space_group_name_H-M   'P 1'
#
loop_
_entity.id
_entity.type
_entity.pdbx_description
1 polymer ?
#
loop_
_entity_poly.entity_id
_entity_poly.type
_entity_poly.pdbx_seq_one_letter_code
_entity_poly.pdbx_strand_id
1 'polypeptide(L)'
;QLTKIDKNFGIASGVPGRTRPSSGIGIKADDVRIIARSSFKLCTGRADGVEGHGSRGETNALGGKSSIAPTIELIAGNYSDTKYVYGGLFNPIEGVPYLQHAVKGDNLTKALAEMNEIMGNIWSALYNLALMQTSHDTINGIDPWCPWIAAMAPTKNMGALYFVLMNLWAARVKGTMWEQYYLDPSGYRCINSPNVYLT
;
A
#
# COMPACT_ATOMS: atom_id res chain seq x y z
N GLN A 1 32.02 -23.96 -7.66
CA GLN A 1 32.42 -23.05 -8.74
C GLN A 1 31.49 -21.81 -8.70
N LEU A 2 32.10 -20.62 -8.66
CA LEU A 2 31.32 -19.35 -8.67
C LEU A 2 30.87 -19.06 -10.10
N THR A 3 29.58 -18.69 -10.25
CA THR A 3 28.98 -18.40 -11.55
C THR A 3 28.16 -17.12 -11.50
N LYS A 4 28.02 -16.44 -12.63
CA LYS A 4 27.07 -15.35 -12.86
C LYS A 4 25.84 -15.95 -13.50
N ILE A 5 24.89 -16.40 -12.67
CA ILE A 5 23.75 -17.19 -13.12
C ILE A 5 22.88 -16.42 -14.12
N ASP A 6 22.63 -15.14 -13.89
CA ASP A 6 21.81 -14.31 -14.78
C ASP A 6 22.38 -14.25 -16.19
N LYS A 7 23.72 -14.09 -16.30
CA LYS A 7 24.38 -14.05 -17.59
C LYS A 7 24.33 -15.41 -18.30
N ASN A 8 24.52 -16.48 -17.53
CA ASN A 8 24.60 -17.84 -18.12
C ASN A 8 23.25 -18.33 -18.62
N PHE A 9 22.17 -17.92 -17.98
CA PHE A 9 20.80 -18.31 -18.34
C PHE A 9 20.03 -17.23 -19.13
N GLY A 10 20.63 -16.03 -19.30
CA GLY A 10 19.96 -14.91 -19.97
C GLY A 10 18.75 -14.40 -19.20
N ILE A 11 18.85 -14.30 -17.87
CA ILE A 11 17.76 -13.85 -17.00
C ILE A 11 17.85 -12.33 -16.85
N ALA A 12 16.70 -11.66 -16.78
CA ALA A 12 16.58 -10.23 -16.47
C ALA A 12 17.25 -9.89 -15.15
N SER A 13 17.85 -8.70 -15.05
CA SER A 13 18.63 -8.30 -13.86
C SER A 13 17.81 -8.06 -12.61
N GLY A 14 16.50 -7.84 -12.74
CA GLY A 14 15.61 -7.60 -11.62
C GLY A 14 15.94 -6.34 -10.80
N VAL A 15 15.29 -6.19 -9.65
CA VAL A 15 15.52 -5.11 -8.68
C VAL A 15 16.93 -5.13 -8.08
N PRO A 16 17.50 -6.30 -7.68
CA PRO A 16 18.86 -6.36 -7.15
C PRO A 16 19.95 -6.02 -8.15
N GLY A 17 19.60 -5.95 -9.44
CA GLY A 17 20.57 -5.79 -10.51
C GLY A 17 21.31 -7.09 -10.84
N ARG A 18 22.41 -6.98 -11.59
CA ARG A 18 23.19 -8.15 -12.02
C ARG A 18 23.86 -8.86 -10.85
N THR A 19 23.71 -10.18 -10.79
CA THR A 19 24.32 -10.99 -9.76
C THR A 19 25.86 -10.94 -9.81
N ARG A 20 26.47 -10.88 -8.62
CA ARG A 20 27.90 -11.11 -8.46
C ARG A 20 28.21 -12.61 -8.60
N PRO A 21 29.45 -13.00 -8.95
CA PRO A 21 29.82 -14.40 -8.96
C PRO A 21 29.58 -15.06 -7.59
N SER A 22 28.72 -16.09 -7.57
CA SER A 22 28.31 -16.79 -6.35
C SER A 22 27.94 -18.24 -6.69
N SER A 23 27.65 -19.06 -5.69
CA SER A 23 26.95 -20.33 -5.93
C SER A 23 25.53 -20.05 -6.43
N GLY A 24 25.04 -20.85 -7.35
CA GLY A 24 23.69 -20.66 -7.90
C GLY A 24 23.17 -21.91 -8.57
N ILE A 25 21.86 -22.08 -8.53
CA ILE A 25 21.12 -23.12 -9.23
C ILE A 25 20.22 -22.44 -10.26
N GLY A 26 20.30 -22.85 -11.51
CA GLY A 26 19.41 -22.41 -12.58
C GLY A 26 18.75 -23.61 -13.21
N ILE A 27 17.45 -23.52 -13.44
CA ILE A 27 16.65 -24.51 -14.17
C ILE A 27 16.08 -23.81 -15.39
N LYS A 28 16.38 -24.35 -16.58
CA LYS A 28 15.89 -23.83 -17.86
C LYS A 28 15.40 -24.99 -18.71
N ALA A 29 14.12 -24.97 -19.04
CA ALA A 29 13.47 -25.97 -19.89
C ALA A 29 12.30 -25.31 -20.59
N ASP A 30 11.72 -25.98 -21.59
CA ASP A 30 10.50 -25.51 -22.27
C ASP A 30 9.32 -25.49 -21.28
N ASP A 31 9.24 -26.51 -20.39
CA ASP A 31 8.23 -26.63 -19.34
C ASP A 31 8.88 -26.96 -17.99
N VAL A 32 8.56 -26.18 -16.97
CA VAL A 32 8.91 -26.47 -15.56
C VAL A 32 7.63 -26.51 -14.74
N ARG A 33 7.35 -27.65 -14.11
CA ARG A 33 6.18 -27.85 -13.26
C ARG A 33 6.61 -28.36 -11.90
N ILE A 34 6.19 -27.64 -10.84
CA ILE A 34 6.51 -28.01 -9.46
C ILE A 34 5.18 -28.29 -8.75
N ILE A 35 4.98 -29.52 -8.29
CA ILE A 35 3.78 -29.95 -7.58
C ILE A 35 4.15 -30.44 -6.20
N ALA A 36 3.54 -29.82 -5.18
CA ALA A 36 3.66 -30.27 -3.79
C ALA A 36 2.29 -30.74 -3.28
N ARG A 37 2.24 -31.92 -2.64
CA ARG A 37 0.97 -32.47 -2.11
C ARG A 37 0.52 -31.82 -0.80
N SER A 38 1.43 -31.24 -0.06
CA SER A 38 1.14 -30.68 1.26
C SER A 38 1.41 -29.16 1.29
N SER A 39 2.64 -28.74 1.04
CA SER A 39 2.98 -27.31 1.03
C SER A 39 4.19 -27.04 0.13
N PHE A 40 4.21 -25.85 -0.46
CA PHE A 40 5.35 -25.34 -1.21
C PHE A 40 5.81 -24.01 -0.60
N LYS A 41 7.10 -23.91 -0.26
CA LYS A 41 7.69 -22.72 0.37
C LYS A 41 8.85 -22.22 -0.45
N LEU A 42 8.82 -20.93 -0.81
CA LEU A 42 9.97 -20.21 -1.35
C LEU A 42 10.44 -19.23 -0.27
N CYS A 43 11.65 -19.44 0.25
CA CYS A 43 12.20 -18.64 1.33
C CYS A 43 13.56 -18.07 0.93
N THR A 44 13.82 -16.82 1.31
CA THR A 44 15.14 -16.21 1.25
C THR A 44 15.70 -16.07 2.66
N GLY A 45 16.99 -16.34 2.82
CA GLY A 45 17.64 -16.32 4.13
C GLY A 45 17.97 -14.91 4.62
N ARG A 46 17.95 -14.73 5.95
CA ARG A 46 18.36 -13.51 6.64
C ARG A 46 19.36 -13.81 7.74
N ALA A 47 20.27 -12.89 8.03
CA ALA A 47 21.32 -13.09 9.04
C ALA A 47 20.82 -12.98 10.49
N ASP A 48 19.69 -12.34 10.74
CA ASP A 48 19.23 -12.03 12.10
C ASP A 48 18.28 -13.13 12.61
N GLY A 49 18.86 -14.10 13.27
CA GLY A 49 18.26 -14.97 14.27
C GLY A 49 16.81 -15.41 14.14
N VAL A 50 16.35 -15.73 12.94
CA VAL A 50 15.01 -16.25 12.75
C VAL A 50 15.04 -17.77 12.72
N GLU A 51 13.95 -18.40 13.15
CA GLU A 51 13.77 -19.86 13.18
C GLU A 51 14.39 -20.58 11.97
N GLY A 52 15.17 -21.61 12.23
CA GLY A 52 15.68 -22.52 11.20
C GLY A 52 17.10 -22.25 10.68
N HIS A 53 17.73 -21.17 11.05
CA HIS A 53 19.05 -20.77 10.51
C HIS A 53 20.11 -20.67 11.59
N GLY A 54 20.33 -21.63 12.42
CA GLY A 54 21.38 -21.63 13.42
C GLY A 54 21.60 -20.29 14.14
N SER A 55 22.30 -20.27 15.24
CA SER A 55 22.54 -19.07 16.08
C SER A 55 23.26 -17.89 15.40
N ARG A 56 23.79 -18.09 14.20
CA ARG A 56 24.57 -17.08 13.46
C ARG A 56 23.87 -16.54 12.20
N GLY A 57 22.66 -17.03 11.89
CA GLY A 57 21.92 -16.65 10.70
C GLY A 57 22.52 -17.20 9.39
N GLU A 58 21.88 -16.87 8.27
CA GLU A 58 22.32 -17.28 6.93
C GLU A 58 23.55 -16.54 6.46
N THR A 59 24.45 -17.27 5.84
CA THR A 59 25.62 -16.73 5.14
C THR A 59 25.61 -17.17 3.67
N ASN A 60 26.09 -16.30 2.79
CA ASN A 60 26.30 -16.67 1.40
C ASN A 60 27.50 -17.60 1.23
N ALA A 61 27.68 -18.16 0.02
CA ALA A 61 28.78 -19.06 -0.30
C ALA A 61 30.20 -18.47 -0.09
N LEU A 62 30.32 -17.17 0.09
CA LEU A 62 31.58 -16.45 0.37
C LEU A 62 31.69 -16.08 1.87
N GLY A 63 30.80 -16.55 2.73
CA GLY A 63 30.79 -16.29 4.17
C GLY A 63 30.21 -14.91 4.57
N GLY A 64 29.70 -14.12 3.61
CA GLY A 64 29.06 -12.83 3.88
C GLY A 64 27.67 -13.01 4.48
N LYS A 65 27.35 -12.25 5.53
CA LYS A 65 26.01 -12.22 6.13
C LYS A 65 25.08 -11.29 5.36
N SER A 66 23.81 -11.66 5.24
CA SER A 66 22.75 -10.81 4.70
C SER A 66 21.91 -10.24 5.85
N SER A 67 22.07 -8.96 6.16
CA SER A 67 21.28 -8.27 7.20
C SER A 67 19.86 -7.93 6.73
N ILE A 68 19.65 -7.85 5.42
CA ILE A 68 18.35 -7.57 4.80
C ILE A 68 17.88 -8.85 4.11
N ALA A 69 16.58 -9.17 4.23
CA ALA A 69 16.01 -10.30 3.51
C ALA A 69 16.16 -10.08 1.99
N PRO A 70 16.77 -11.01 1.24
CA PRO A 70 16.85 -10.91 -0.20
C PRO A 70 15.49 -10.91 -0.87
N THR A 71 15.41 -10.35 -2.06
CA THR A 71 14.17 -10.25 -2.83
C THR A 71 13.72 -11.61 -3.38
N ILE A 72 12.42 -11.77 -3.54
CA ILE A 72 11.80 -12.81 -4.35
C ILE A 72 11.15 -12.10 -5.53
N GLU A 73 11.50 -12.50 -6.75
CA GLU A 73 10.99 -11.91 -7.98
C GLU A 73 10.31 -12.97 -8.84
N LEU A 74 9.10 -12.67 -9.29
CA LEU A 74 8.36 -13.47 -10.26
C LEU A 74 8.22 -12.62 -11.52
N ILE A 75 9.04 -12.91 -12.53
CA ILE A 75 9.16 -12.11 -13.75
C ILE A 75 8.55 -12.88 -14.92
N ALA A 76 7.47 -12.37 -15.47
CA ALA A 76 6.93 -12.85 -16.73
C ALA A 76 7.61 -12.13 -17.91
N GLY A 77 7.89 -12.88 -18.98
CA GLY A 77 8.53 -12.32 -20.18
C GLY A 77 10.00 -11.94 -20.06
N ASN A 78 10.67 -12.28 -18.94
CA ASN A 78 12.09 -12.04 -18.70
C ASN A 78 12.52 -10.57 -18.93
N TYR A 79 11.69 -9.62 -18.47
CA TYR A 79 11.90 -8.20 -18.64
C TYR A 79 11.70 -7.48 -17.29
N SER A 80 12.63 -6.62 -16.91
CA SER A 80 12.62 -5.92 -15.61
C SER A 80 12.88 -4.41 -15.69
N ASP A 81 13.00 -3.85 -16.92
CA ASP A 81 13.28 -2.43 -17.10
C ASP A 81 12.06 -1.54 -16.87
N THR A 82 12.28 -0.23 -16.86
CA THR A 82 11.22 0.76 -16.72
C THR A 82 10.47 0.93 -18.05
N LYS A 83 9.13 0.89 -17.99
CA LYS A 83 8.26 1.20 -19.11
C LYS A 83 7.89 2.69 -19.04
N TYR A 84 8.06 3.39 -20.15
CA TYR A 84 7.63 4.78 -20.27
C TYR A 84 6.21 4.85 -20.81
N VAL A 85 5.31 5.48 -20.05
CA VAL A 85 3.90 5.63 -20.41
C VAL A 85 3.63 7.11 -20.72
N TYR A 86 2.98 7.37 -21.85
CA TYR A 86 2.53 8.70 -22.21
C TYR A 86 1.24 9.04 -21.46
N GLY A 87 1.30 10.00 -20.56
CA GLY A 87 0.18 10.39 -19.69
C GLY A 87 -0.88 11.31 -20.35
N GLY A 88 -0.76 11.59 -21.65
CA GLY A 88 -1.67 12.47 -22.38
C GLY A 88 -1.18 13.92 -22.50
N LEU A 89 -2.05 14.82 -22.98
CA LEU A 89 -1.69 16.18 -23.36
C LEU A 89 -1.17 17.05 -22.19
N PHE A 90 -1.57 16.75 -20.96
CA PHE A 90 -1.24 17.52 -19.75
C PHE A 90 -0.33 16.82 -18.77
N ASN A 91 0.00 15.54 -19.01
CA ASN A 91 0.88 14.77 -18.14
C ASN A 91 2.21 14.49 -18.83
N PRO A 92 3.33 14.66 -18.13
CA PRO A 92 4.64 14.30 -18.66
C PRO A 92 4.73 12.78 -18.89
N ILE A 93 5.72 12.38 -19.69
CA ILE A 93 6.06 10.96 -19.84
C ILE A 93 6.54 10.45 -18.47
N GLU A 94 5.85 9.45 -17.95
CA GLU A 94 6.16 8.84 -16.67
C GLU A 94 6.84 7.48 -16.87
N GLY A 95 7.94 7.27 -16.13
CA GLY A 95 8.60 5.97 -16.08
C GLY A 95 7.97 5.08 -15.02
N VAL A 96 7.26 4.05 -15.46
CA VAL A 96 6.64 3.06 -14.57
C VAL A 96 7.56 1.83 -14.50
N PRO A 97 8.05 1.44 -13.30
CA PRO A 97 8.81 0.19 -13.14
C PRO A 97 7.97 -1.00 -13.59
N TYR A 98 8.58 -1.89 -14.37
CA TYR A 98 7.89 -3.10 -14.81
C TYR A 98 7.66 -4.06 -13.64
N LEU A 99 8.65 -4.18 -12.77
CA LEU A 99 8.54 -4.92 -11.51
C LEU A 99 7.89 -4.04 -10.44
N GLN A 100 6.77 -4.50 -9.91
CA GLN A 100 6.02 -3.84 -8.85
C GLN A 100 6.02 -4.70 -7.59
N HIS A 101 5.87 -4.04 -6.44
CA HIS A 101 5.77 -4.73 -5.16
C HIS A 101 4.51 -5.60 -5.09
N ALA A 102 4.65 -6.83 -4.59
CA ALA A 102 3.50 -7.68 -4.30
C ALA A 102 2.66 -7.09 -3.16
N VAL A 103 1.35 -7.16 -3.31
CA VAL A 103 0.41 -6.65 -2.31
C VAL A 103 0.25 -7.65 -1.16
N LYS A 104 0.29 -7.15 0.07
CA LYS A 104 -0.08 -7.91 1.27
C LYS A 104 -1.59 -7.87 1.46
N GLY A 105 -2.27 -8.95 1.15
CA GLY A 105 -3.73 -9.02 1.11
C GLY A 105 -4.43 -8.56 2.38
N ASP A 106 -3.97 -8.99 3.55
CA ASP A 106 -4.57 -8.59 4.84
C ASP A 106 -4.44 -7.09 5.11
N ASN A 107 -3.29 -6.50 4.77
CA ASN A 107 -3.08 -5.06 4.91
C ASN A 107 -3.95 -4.28 3.94
N LEU A 108 -4.11 -4.75 2.69
CA LEU A 108 -4.99 -4.13 1.71
C LEU A 108 -6.46 -4.19 2.17
N THR A 109 -6.92 -5.33 2.68
CA THR A 109 -8.28 -5.48 3.20
C THR A 109 -8.56 -4.50 4.33
N LYS A 110 -7.63 -4.36 5.27
CA LYS A 110 -7.74 -3.38 6.36
C LYS A 110 -7.73 -1.95 5.84
N ALA A 111 -6.83 -1.64 4.90
CA ALA A 111 -6.76 -0.30 4.31
C ALA A 111 -8.07 0.10 3.64
N LEU A 112 -8.69 -0.81 2.89
CA LEU A 112 -9.98 -0.56 2.25
C LEU A 112 -11.12 -0.42 3.27
N ALA A 113 -11.12 -1.23 4.34
CA ALA A 113 -12.13 -1.11 5.40
C ALA A 113 -12.04 0.24 6.14
N GLU A 114 -10.83 0.66 6.52
CA GLU A 114 -10.61 1.96 7.17
C GLU A 114 -10.94 3.14 6.23
N MET A 115 -10.63 3.03 4.93
CA MET A 115 -11.02 4.03 3.93
C MET A 115 -12.55 4.14 3.82
N ASN A 116 -13.26 3.01 3.81
CA ASN A 116 -14.72 3.00 3.79
C ASN A 116 -15.31 3.64 5.05
N GLU A 117 -14.72 3.41 6.24
CA GLU A 117 -15.11 4.10 7.49
C GLU A 117 -14.92 5.61 7.39
N ILE A 118 -13.77 6.07 6.85
CA ILE A 118 -13.51 7.49 6.66
C ILE A 118 -14.54 8.12 5.72
N MET A 119 -14.87 7.46 4.61
CA MET A 119 -15.91 7.92 3.68
C MET A 119 -17.28 7.96 4.35
N GLY A 120 -17.62 6.96 5.17
CA GLY A 120 -18.85 6.94 5.95
C GLY A 120 -18.98 8.11 6.92
N ASN A 121 -17.88 8.46 7.59
CA ASN A 121 -17.83 9.62 8.49
C ASN A 121 -18.00 10.94 7.74
N ILE A 122 -17.39 11.10 6.58
CA ILE A 122 -17.57 12.28 5.71
C ILE A 122 -19.02 12.36 5.24
N TRP A 123 -19.60 11.25 4.78
CA TRP A 123 -20.99 11.19 4.35
C TRP A 123 -21.95 11.59 5.48
N SER A 124 -21.75 11.05 6.69
CA SER A 124 -22.56 11.40 7.86
C SER A 124 -22.47 12.88 8.22
N ALA A 125 -21.27 13.46 8.12
CA ALA A 125 -21.08 14.89 8.36
C ALA A 125 -21.79 15.75 7.31
N LEU A 126 -21.71 15.39 6.02
CA LEU A 126 -22.41 16.08 4.94
C LEU A 126 -23.92 15.96 5.07
N TYR A 127 -24.42 14.79 5.44
CA TYR A 127 -25.84 14.57 5.67
C TYR A 127 -26.37 15.44 6.82
N ASN A 128 -25.64 15.49 7.94
CA ASN A 128 -26.01 16.36 9.06
C ASN A 128 -25.97 17.85 8.69
N LEU A 129 -25.02 18.26 7.84
CA LEU A 129 -24.96 19.63 7.31
C LEU A 129 -26.21 19.95 6.46
N ALA A 130 -26.63 19.01 5.59
CA ALA A 130 -27.81 19.17 4.76
C ALA A 130 -29.09 19.28 5.61
N LEU A 131 -29.23 18.42 6.65
CA LEU A 131 -30.35 18.51 7.60
C LEU A 131 -30.37 19.84 8.33
N MET A 132 -29.20 20.34 8.73
CA MET A 132 -29.09 21.62 9.42
C MET A 132 -29.49 22.80 8.51
N GLN A 133 -29.06 22.76 7.24
CA GLN A 133 -29.42 23.75 6.24
C GLN A 133 -30.96 23.74 6.02
N THR A 134 -31.55 22.56 5.87
CA THR A 134 -33.01 22.42 5.71
C THR A 134 -33.76 23.00 6.91
N SER A 135 -33.28 22.74 8.14
CA SER A 135 -33.90 23.28 9.35
C SER A 135 -33.77 24.81 9.43
N HIS A 136 -32.62 25.35 9.02
CA HIS A 136 -32.37 26.80 8.94
C HIS A 136 -33.35 27.47 7.95
N ASP A 137 -33.50 26.90 6.77
CA ASP A 137 -34.40 27.44 5.74
C ASP A 137 -35.87 27.39 6.17
N THR A 138 -36.28 26.33 6.91
CA THR A 138 -37.60 26.21 7.47
C THR A 138 -37.87 27.29 8.54
N ILE A 139 -36.88 27.55 9.41
CA ILE A 139 -37.00 28.58 10.45
C ILE A 139 -37.10 29.98 9.83
N ASN A 140 -36.25 30.27 8.82
CA ASN A 140 -36.28 31.54 8.11
C ASN A 140 -37.64 31.77 7.40
N GLY A 141 -38.28 30.70 6.93
CA GLY A 141 -39.64 30.78 6.36
C GLY A 141 -40.74 31.12 7.37
N ILE A 142 -40.51 30.87 8.67
CA ILE A 142 -41.45 31.15 9.77
C ILE A 142 -41.13 32.50 10.46
N ASP A 143 -39.94 33.05 10.25
CA ASP A 143 -39.41 34.24 10.91
C ASP A 143 -40.38 35.46 10.91
N PRO A 144 -41.08 35.79 9.81
CA PRO A 144 -42.01 36.94 9.80
C PRO A 144 -43.12 36.84 10.83
N TRP A 145 -43.45 35.61 11.29
CA TRP A 145 -44.57 35.33 12.19
C TRP A 145 -44.16 35.14 13.66
N CYS A 146 -42.87 34.73 13.90
CA CYS A 146 -42.41 34.41 15.24
C CYS A 146 -40.92 34.82 15.46
N PRO A 147 -40.63 36.12 15.64
CA PRO A 147 -39.23 36.64 15.71
C PRO A 147 -38.46 36.09 16.92
N TRP A 148 -39.14 35.65 17.99
CA TRP A 148 -38.47 35.05 19.15
C TRP A 148 -37.95 33.62 18.88
N ILE A 149 -38.55 32.88 17.93
CA ILE A 149 -38.02 31.57 17.48
C ILE A 149 -36.77 31.78 16.65
N ALA A 150 -36.75 32.78 15.79
CA ALA A 150 -35.60 33.14 14.98
C ALA A 150 -34.37 33.53 15.84
N ALA A 151 -34.60 34.21 16.96
CA ALA A 151 -33.52 34.59 17.89
C ALA A 151 -32.85 33.39 18.60
N MET A 152 -33.55 32.26 18.73
CA MET A 152 -33.00 31.03 19.33
C MET A 152 -32.33 30.09 18.30
N ALA A 153 -32.62 30.27 17.02
CA ALA A 153 -32.11 29.43 15.95
C ALA A 153 -30.56 29.48 15.81
N PRO A 154 -29.91 30.65 15.90
CA PRO A 154 -28.45 30.74 15.75
C PRO A 154 -27.66 29.91 16.78
N THR A 155 -28.11 29.84 18.02
CA THR A 155 -27.44 29.13 19.10
C THR A 155 -27.47 27.61 18.92
N LYS A 156 -28.60 27.06 18.46
CA LYS A 156 -28.75 25.63 18.15
C LYS A 156 -27.92 25.26 16.90
N ASN A 157 -27.98 26.10 15.88
CA ASN A 157 -27.26 25.84 14.61
C ASN A 157 -25.72 25.95 14.78
N MET A 158 -25.25 26.87 15.64
CA MET A 158 -23.81 26.95 15.93
C MET A 158 -23.26 25.69 16.61
N GLY A 159 -24.01 25.10 17.55
CA GLY A 159 -23.60 23.86 18.19
C GLY A 159 -23.53 22.67 17.20
N ALA A 160 -24.55 22.57 16.34
CA ALA A 160 -24.59 21.54 15.29
C ALA A 160 -23.49 21.74 14.25
N LEU A 161 -23.20 22.98 13.84
CA LEU A 161 -22.12 23.31 12.92
C LEU A 161 -20.75 22.95 13.52
N TYR A 162 -20.52 23.26 14.79
CA TYR A 162 -19.30 22.89 15.48
C TYR A 162 -19.10 21.38 15.48
N PHE A 163 -20.15 20.61 15.77
CA PHE A 163 -20.10 19.15 15.75
C PHE A 163 -19.76 18.60 14.35
N VAL A 164 -20.36 19.15 13.29
CA VAL A 164 -20.06 18.78 11.89
C VAL A 164 -18.60 19.09 11.56
N LEU A 165 -18.11 20.28 11.92
CA LEU A 165 -16.71 20.67 11.68
C LEU A 165 -15.73 19.77 12.41
N MET A 166 -16.00 19.41 13.67
CA MET A 166 -15.16 18.49 14.43
C MET A 166 -15.11 17.09 13.81
N ASN A 167 -16.25 16.59 13.31
CA ASN A 167 -16.29 15.29 12.62
C ASN A 167 -15.52 15.31 11.29
N LEU A 168 -15.64 16.38 10.51
CA LEU A 168 -14.87 16.54 9.27
C LEU A 168 -13.37 16.66 9.55
N TRP A 169 -13.00 17.40 10.59
CA TRP A 169 -11.60 17.49 11.01
C TRP A 169 -11.06 16.12 11.46
N ALA A 170 -11.81 15.38 12.28
CA ALA A 170 -11.44 14.04 12.72
C ALA A 170 -11.29 13.07 11.52
N ALA A 171 -12.21 13.13 10.56
CA ALA A 171 -12.10 12.34 9.33
C ALA A 171 -10.85 12.70 8.52
N ARG A 172 -10.47 13.98 8.45
CA ARG A 172 -9.23 14.42 7.79
C ARG A 172 -7.98 13.90 8.49
N VAL A 173 -7.93 13.96 9.83
CA VAL A 173 -6.82 13.41 10.63
C VAL A 173 -6.71 11.90 10.43
N LYS A 174 -7.83 11.16 10.50
CA LYS A 174 -7.85 9.72 10.20
C LYS A 174 -7.34 9.42 8.79
N GLY A 175 -7.71 10.23 7.79
CA GLY A 175 -7.24 10.08 6.42
C GLY A 175 -5.73 10.23 6.28
N THR A 176 -5.12 11.23 6.93
CA THR A 176 -3.67 11.39 6.94
C THR A 176 -2.94 10.26 7.65
N MET A 177 -3.47 9.79 8.78
CA MET A 177 -2.91 8.63 9.49
C MET A 177 -3.02 7.35 8.64
N TRP A 178 -4.15 7.17 7.95
CA TRP A 178 -4.36 6.05 7.03
C TRP A 178 -3.30 6.04 5.91
N GLU A 179 -3.04 7.20 5.30
CA GLU A 179 -2.02 7.36 4.28
C GLU A 179 -0.63 6.96 4.80
N GLN A 180 -0.23 7.45 5.97
CA GLN A 180 1.05 7.11 6.60
C GLN A 180 1.17 5.62 6.97
N TYR A 181 0.08 4.97 7.38
CA TYR A 181 0.15 3.57 7.79
C TYR A 181 0.18 2.59 6.62
N TYR A 182 -0.57 2.87 5.56
CA TYR A 182 -0.80 1.92 4.48
C TYR A 182 -0.08 2.24 3.17
N LEU A 183 0.13 3.51 2.85
CA LEU A 183 0.76 3.92 1.60
C LEU A 183 2.24 4.25 1.75
N ASP A 184 2.68 4.73 2.92
CA ASP A 184 4.10 4.99 3.18
C ASP A 184 4.87 3.66 3.27
N PRO A 185 5.99 3.48 2.53
CA PRO A 185 6.83 2.30 2.61
C PRO A 185 7.39 2.02 4.01
N SER A 186 7.58 3.06 4.84
CA SER A 186 8.02 2.96 6.23
C SER A 186 6.89 2.61 7.20
N GLY A 187 5.63 2.68 6.75
CA GLY A 187 4.45 2.38 7.55
C GLY A 187 4.41 0.92 8.00
N TYR A 188 4.11 0.68 9.26
CA TYR A 188 4.10 -0.67 9.82
C TYR A 188 3.00 -1.59 9.21
N ARG A 189 2.01 -1.02 8.55
CA ARG A 189 0.93 -1.70 7.83
C ARG A 189 0.99 -1.51 6.32
N CYS A 190 2.14 -1.10 5.78
CA CYS A 190 2.28 -0.87 4.35
C CYS A 190 1.71 -2.04 3.53
N ILE A 191 0.86 -1.73 2.56
CA ILE A 191 0.19 -2.71 1.70
C ILE A 191 1.16 -3.41 0.74
N ASN A 192 2.27 -2.76 0.42
CA ASN A 192 3.27 -3.32 -0.45
C ASN A 192 4.27 -4.20 0.32
N SER A 193 4.67 -5.30 -0.27
CA SER A 193 5.78 -6.11 0.24
C SER A 193 7.11 -5.44 -0.11
N PRO A 194 8.03 -5.23 0.84
CA PRO A 194 9.33 -4.64 0.52
C PRO A 194 10.23 -5.60 -0.27
N ASN A 195 9.99 -6.90 -0.21
CA ASN A 195 10.91 -7.93 -0.69
C ASN A 195 10.34 -8.86 -1.78
N VAL A 196 9.06 -8.71 -2.16
CA VAL A 196 8.43 -9.54 -3.19
C VAL A 196 7.96 -8.65 -4.33
N TYR A 197 8.38 -8.98 -5.55
CA TYR A 197 8.09 -8.21 -6.76
C TYR A 197 7.44 -9.10 -7.82
N LEU A 198 6.50 -8.53 -8.53
CA LEU A 198 5.73 -9.19 -9.59
C LEU A 198 5.73 -8.31 -10.85
N THR A 199 5.59 -8.94 -12.01
CA THR A 199 5.31 -8.30 -13.31
C THR A 199 3.89 -8.54 -13.76
#